data_4268b65ad6a9220f11cd0abaac3ee488
#
_entry.id   4268b65ad6a9220f11cd0abaac3ee488
#
_cell.length_a   1.000
_cell.length_b   1.000
_cell.length_c   1.000
_cell.angle_alpha   90.00
_cell.angle_beta   90.00
_cell.angle_gamma   90.00
#
_symmetry.space_group_name_H-M   'P 1'
#
loop_
_entity.id
_entity.type
_entity.pdbx_description
1 polymer ?
#
loop_
_entity_poly.entity_id
_entity_poly.type
_entity_poly.pdbx_seq_one_letter_code
_entity_poly.pdbx_strand_id
1 'polypeptide(L)'
;MKHYLFTAATAALMAFAPTAEARDLKLSHVRPQDTTIDVEVRAFAAAVAAATSDKVKIEIFPASALGDYTTVQERISVGAIDMAVQPAGTAADRRMQIASFPYLAENWAQARAVYGPGGAVREAMVELYAAQDITMLAAYPVYFGGIALNRAAVTPGSTAANGIKVRVPGIKSFQLTGEALGYIPAPIPFSEAFTAVQTGVVEGVIGSGAEGYYASFRDVTKTYIPANTHFEVWFMIISNESLSKLGDAEQAALRAEAEAFEAKRWQVAEADQAANEQKLVDLGATRVTLSDAELVAMSAKVRETVWPQILEDIGADWGQAILDKVAASN
;
A
#
# COMPACT_ATOMS: atom_id res chain seq x y z
N MET A 1 69.84 33.65 -43.53
CA MET A 1 68.89 32.54 -43.45
C MET A 1 68.29 32.61 -42.07
N LYS A 2 67.01 33.04 -41.94
CA LYS A 2 66.29 33.16 -40.65
C LYS A 2 65.28 32.01 -40.61
N HIS A 3 65.44 31.10 -39.67
CA HIS A 3 64.48 29.99 -39.42
C HIS A 3 63.39 30.50 -38.48
N TYR A 4 62.15 30.48 -38.92
CA TYR A 4 60.94 30.67 -38.12
C TYR A 4 60.44 29.33 -37.59
N LEU A 5 60.50 29.10 -36.26
CA LEU A 5 59.86 28.00 -35.60
C LEU A 5 58.39 28.34 -35.39
N PHE A 6 57.47 27.58 -36.02
CA PHE A 6 56.05 27.65 -35.72
C PHE A 6 55.76 26.70 -34.58
N THR A 7 55.36 27.24 -33.40
CA THR A 7 54.87 26.45 -32.27
C THR A 7 53.35 26.32 -32.43
N ALA A 8 52.87 25.10 -32.71
CA ALA A 8 51.44 24.79 -32.73
C ALA A 8 50.96 24.59 -31.29
N ALA A 9 50.13 25.51 -30.79
CA ALA A 9 49.43 25.36 -29.51
C ALA A 9 48.16 24.52 -29.71
N THR A 10 48.17 23.29 -29.20
CA THR A 10 47.01 22.42 -29.18
C THR A 10 46.11 22.85 -28.01
N ALA A 11 45.00 23.52 -28.31
CA ALA A 11 43.96 23.82 -27.32
C ALA A 11 43.16 22.59 -27.02
N ALA A 12 43.34 22.00 -25.86
CA ALA A 12 42.46 20.91 -25.35
C ALA A 12 41.11 21.53 -24.93
N LEU A 13 40.06 21.32 -25.72
CA LEU A 13 38.69 21.56 -25.31
C LEU A 13 38.35 20.57 -24.20
N MET A 14 38.38 21.00 -22.95
CA MET A 14 37.70 20.29 -21.85
C MET A 14 36.19 20.44 -22.06
N ALA A 15 35.54 19.39 -22.53
CA ALA A 15 34.08 19.29 -22.52
C ALA A 15 33.62 19.28 -21.05
N PHE A 16 33.13 20.40 -20.56
CA PHE A 16 32.34 20.44 -19.34
C PHE A 16 31.04 19.67 -19.64
N ALA A 17 30.99 18.39 -19.28
CA ALA A 17 29.71 17.69 -19.13
C ALA A 17 28.94 18.43 -18.02
N PRO A 18 27.68 18.83 -18.25
CA PRO A 18 26.89 19.41 -17.18
C PRO A 18 26.78 18.33 -16.09
N THR A 19 27.29 18.64 -14.89
CA THR A 19 27.03 17.82 -13.71
C THR A 19 25.54 17.90 -13.48
N ALA A 20 24.82 16.80 -13.73
CA ALA A 20 23.41 16.70 -13.36
C ALA A 20 23.32 16.99 -11.86
N GLU A 21 22.56 18.03 -11.52
CA GLU A 21 22.33 18.44 -10.14
C GLU A 21 21.65 17.28 -9.39
N ALA A 22 22.15 16.96 -8.20
CA ALA A 22 21.55 15.90 -7.37
C ALA A 22 20.09 16.25 -7.08
N ARG A 23 19.20 15.26 -7.17
CA ARG A 23 17.77 15.40 -6.89
C ARG A 23 17.44 14.72 -5.59
N ASP A 24 16.84 15.48 -4.67
CA ASP A 24 16.28 14.96 -3.43
C ASP A 24 14.78 14.76 -3.62
N LEU A 25 14.33 13.51 -3.55
CA LEU A 25 12.92 13.12 -3.63
C LEU A 25 12.39 12.84 -2.22
N LYS A 26 11.17 13.26 -1.92
CA LYS A 26 10.47 13.00 -0.66
C LYS A 26 9.57 11.79 -0.82
N LEU A 27 9.77 10.75 0.00
CA LEU A 27 8.93 9.56 0.04
C LEU A 27 8.17 9.47 1.37
N SER A 28 6.84 9.43 1.29
CA SER A 28 5.94 9.28 2.44
C SER A 28 5.49 7.84 2.64
N HIS A 29 5.29 7.42 3.89
CA HIS A 29 4.52 6.23 4.24
C HIS A 29 3.81 6.39 5.59
N VAL A 30 2.80 5.52 5.85
CA VAL A 30 1.88 5.69 6.98
C VAL A 30 2.33 5.00 8.27
N ARG A 31 3.32 4.11 8.22
CA ARG A 31 3.77 3.34 9.40
C ARG A 31 4.81 4.10 10.21
N PRO A 32 4.89 3.81 11.52
CA PRO A 32 5.97 4.34 12.35
C PRO A 32 7.36 4.00 11.84
N GLN A 33 8.35 4.76 12.26
CA GLN A 33 9.77 4.48 12.01
C GLN A 33 10.15 3.10 12.57
N ASP A 34 11.15 2.47 11.96
CA ASP A 34 11.70 1.15 12.31
C ASP A 34 10.72 -0.03 12.12
N THR A 35 9.57 0.17 11.49
CA THR A 35 8.69 -0.91 11.04
C THR A 35 9.23 -1.57 9.76
N THR A 36 8.72 -2.75 9.40
CA THR A 36 9.17 -3.48 8.20
C THR A 36 9.22 -2.59 6.98
N ILE A 37 8.15 -1.85 6.69
CA ILE A 37 8.12 -0.97 5.52
C ILE A 37 9.13 0.18 5.61
N ASP A 38 9.31 0.79 6.78
CA ASP A 38 10.29 1.88 6.95
C ASP A 38 11.72 1.38 6.67
N VAL A 39 12.06 0.20 7.17
CA VAL A 39 13.35 -0.44 6.92
C VAL A 39 13.52 -0.78 5.42
N GLU A 40 12.49 -1.33 4.80
CA GLU A 40 12.54 -1.73 3.39
C GLU A 40 12.60 -0.52 2.45
N VAL A 41 11.85 0.57 2.69
CA VAL A 41 11.94 1.78 1.86
C VAL A 41 13.26 2.54 2.06
N ARG A 42 13.87 2.49 3.24
CA ARG A 42 15.23 3.02 3.46
C ARG A 42 16.28 2.20 2.69
N ALA A 43 16.13 0.88 2.66
CA ALA A 43 17.00 0.02 1.85
C ALA A 43 16.84 0.31 0.35
N PHE A 44 15.60 0.50 -0.13
CA PHE A 44 15.31 0.94 -1.48
C PHE A 44 15.97 2.30 -1.79
N ALA A 45 15.81 3.29 -0.91
CA ALA A 45 16.42 4.61 -1.08
C ALA A 45 17.96 4.53 -1.20
N ALA A 46 18.59 3.70 -0.37
CA ALA A 46 20.03 3.46 -0.43
C ALA A 46 20.45 2.78 -1.75
N ALA A 47 19.67 1.80 -2.24
CA ALA A 47 19.94 1.13 -3.50
C ALA A 47 19.84 2.10 -4.70
N VAL A 48 18.81 2.95 -4.74
CA VAL A 48 18.66 4.00 -5.76
C VAL A 48 19.83 4.98 -5.73
N ALA A 49 20.25 5.45 -4.55
CA ALA A 49 21.39 6.35 -4.42
C ALA A 49 22.68 5.69 -4.97
N ALA A 50 22.93 4.43 -4.62
CA ALA A 50 24.07 3.68 -5.13
C ALA A 50 24.02 3.49 -6.65
N ALA A 51 22.85 3.07 -7.20
CA ALA A 51 22.66 2.83 -8.63
C ALA A 51 22.79 4.12 -9.47
N THR A 52 22.49 5.29 -8.88
CA THR A 52 22.57 6.59 -9.54
C THR A 52 23.85 7.37 -9.20
N SER A 53 24.80 6.80 -8.48
CA SER A 53 26.01 7.48 -8.00
C SER A 53 25.67 8.79 -7.24
N ASP A 54 24.72 8.67 -6.29
CA ASP A 54 24.19 9.77 -5.45
C ASP A 54 23.50 10.93 -6.20
N LYS A 55 23.16 10.75 -7.47
CA LYS A 55 22.41 11.77 -8.22
C LYS A 55 20.92 11.80 -7.83
N VAL A 56 20.36 10.69 -7.38
CA VAL A 56 18.99 10.60 -6.83
C VAL A 56 19.07 10.15 -5.38
N LYS A 57 18.59 11.00 -4.47
CA LYS A 57 18.45 10.71 -3.05
C LYS A 57 16.98 10.72 -2.67
N ILE A 58 16.59 9.83 -1.77
CA ILE A 58 15.20 9.73 -1.33
C ILE A 58 15.17 9.93 0.20
N GLU A 59 14.54 11.03 0.61
CA GLU A 59 14.28 11.33 2.03
C GLU A 59 12.97 10.67 2.46
N ILE A 60 13.01 9.89 3.54
CA ILE A 60 11.86 9.11 4.01
C ILE A 60 11.13 9.86 5.12
N PHE A 61 9.81 10.01 4.96
CA PHE A 61 8.88 10.65 5.89
C PHE A 61 7.88 9.61 6.43
N PRO A 62 8.17 8.95 7.57
CA PRO A 62 7.33 7.93 8.17
C PRO A 62 6.12 8.51 8.92
N ALA A 63 5.25 7.64 9.42
CA ALA A 63 4.16 7.94 10.35
C ALA A 63 3.21 9.05 9.88
N SER A 64 2.91 9.09 8.57
CA SER A 64 2.05 10.13 7.98
C SER A 64 2.56 11.57 8.20
N ALA A 65 3.87 11.77 8.34
CA ALA A 65 4.47 13.09 8.61
C ALA A 65 4.14 14.14 7.54
N LEU A 66 3.87 13.72 6.29
CA LEU A 66 3.45 14.60 5.19
C LEU A 66 1.92 14.68 5.02
N GLY A 67 1.15 14.03 5.89
CA GLY A 67 -0.30 13.97 5.86
C GLY A 67 -0.84 12.53 5.76
N ASP A 68 -2.18 12.39 5.85
CA ASP A 68 -2.84 11.11 5.60
C ASP A 68 -2.61 10.67 4.15
N TYR A 69 -2.60 9.34 3.89
CA TYR A 69 -2.28 8.78 2.58
C TYR A 69 -3.20 9.31 1.45
N THR A 70 -4.44 9.66 1.75
CA THR A 70 -5.36 10.25 0.76
C THR A 70 -4.87 11.63 0.33
N THR A 71 -4.53 12.50 1.28
CA THR A 71 -3.96 13.82 1.02
C THR A 71 -2.57 13.74 0.35
N VAL A 72 -1.74 12.75 0.74
CA VAL A 72 -0.44 12.53 0.12
C VAL A 72 -0.60 12.17 -1.36
N GLN A 73 -1.55 11.28 -1.71
CA GLN A 73 -1.82 10.93 -3.11
C GLN A 73 -2.24 12.16 -3.95
N GLU A 74 -3.13 13.00 -3.43
CA GLU A 74 -3.52 14.25 -4.09
C GLU A 74 -2.33 15.20 -4.29
N ARG A 75 -1.42 15.27 -3.32
CA ARG A 75 -0.21 16.11 -3.43
C ARG A 75 0.81 15.53 -4.42
N ILE A 76 0.89 14.22 -4.56
CA ILE A 76 1.73 13.56 -5.58
C ILE A 76 1.20 13.87 -6.98
N SER A 77 -0.13 13.85 -7.19
CA SER A 77 -0.73 14.12 -8.50
C SER A 77 -0.41 15.53 -9.04
N VAL A 78 -0.11 16.48 -8.14
CA VAL A 78 0.26 17.86 -8.51
C VAL A 78 1.74 18.18 -8.26
N GLY A 79 2.58 17.17 -8.03
CA GLY A 79 4.03 17.35 -7.84
C GLY A 79 4.46 18.02 -6.54
N ALA A 80 3.57 18.20 -5.56
CA ALA A 80 3.91 18.82 -4.27
C ALA A 80 4.60 17.84 -3.29
N ILE A 81 4.44 16.53 -3.49
CA ILE A 81 5.20 15.43 -2.88
C ILE A 81 5.66 14.55 -4.02
N ASP A 82 6.89 14.01 -3.92
CA ASP A 82 7.47 13.24 -5.02
C ASP A 82 6.95 11.80 -5.05
N MET A 83 7.02 11.09 -3.93
CA MET A 83 6.77 9.65 -3.84
C MET A 83 6.00 9.24 -2.60
N ALA A 84 5.37 8.08 -2.67
CA ALA A 84 4.88 7.37 -1.49
C ALA A 84 4.92 5.85 -1.67
N VAL A 85 4.92 5.12 -0.54
CA VAL A 85 4.53 3.71 -0.47
C VAL A 85 3.35 3.61 0.50
N GLN A 86 2.14 3.41 -0.04
CA GLN A 86 0.90 3.57 0.74
C GLN A 86 -0.28 2.82 0.10
N PRO A 87 -1.40 2.63 0.84
CA PRO A 87 -2.68 2.19 0.26
C PRO A 87 -3.16 3.17 -0.82
N ALA A 88 -4.03 2.70 -1.71
CA ALA A 88 -4.69 3.57 -2.68
C ALA A 88 -5.75 4.46 -2.02
N GLY A 89 -5.69 5.76 -2.27
CA GLY A 89 -6.75 6.70 -1.94
C GLY A 89 -7.83 6.71 -3.03
N THR A 90 -9.10 6.76 -2.64
CA THR A 90 -10.24 6.68 -3.57
C THR A 90 -10.93 8.02 -3.82
N ALA A 91 -10.40 9.12 -3.27
CA ALA A 91 -11.02 10.44 -3.37
C ALA A 91 -11.06 10.98 -4.82
N ALA A 92 -9.97 10.77 -5.56
CA ALA A 92 -9.88 11.21 -6.96
C ALA A 92 -10.60 10.26 -7.93
N ASP A 93 -10.62 8.97 -7.64
CA ASP A 93 -11.29 7.96 -8.47
C ASP A 93 -11.77 6.79 -7.59
N ARG A 94 -13.09 6.60 -7.51
CA ARG A 94 -13.70 5.52 -6.73
C ARG A 94 -13.30 4.13 -7.21
N ARG A 95 -12.93 3.97 -8.49
CA ARG A 95 -12.49 2.69 -9.05
C ARG A 95 -11.25 2.16 -8.35
N MET A 96 -10.46 3.01 -7.72
CA MET A 96 -9.26 2.60 -6.97
C MET A 96 -9.58 1.68 -5.78
N GLN A 97 -10.83 1.62 -5.30
CA GLN A 97 -11.23 0.65 -4.28
C GLN A 97 -11.15 -0.82 -4.75
N ILE A 98 -10.93 -1.06 -6.07
CA ILE A 98 -10.65 -2.40 -6.60
C ILE A 98 -9.38 -3.02 -5.97
N ALA A 99 -8.42 -2.20 -5.55
CA ALA A 99 -7.21 -2.67 -4.86
C ALA A 99 -7.49 -3.36 -3.51
N SER A 100 -8.58 -2.98 -2.84
CA SER A 100 -9.02 -3.55 -1.56
C SER A 100 -10.38 -4.23 -1.65
N PHE A 101 -10.71 -4.80 -2.82
CA PHE A 101 -11.97 -5.48 -3.04
C PHE A 101 -12.11 -6.68 -2.09
N PRO A 102 -13.17 -6.75 -1.26
CA PRO A 102 -13.23 -7.69 -0.16
C PRO A 102 -13.31 -9.14 -0.64
N TYR A 103 -12.52 -10.01 -0.04
CA TYR A 103 -12.46 -11.44 -0.35
C TYR A 103 -12.21 -11.79 -1.83
N LEU A 104 -11.46 -10.94 -2.55
CA LEU A 104 -11.13 -11.15 -3.96
C LEU A 104 -10.09 -12.27 -4.13
N ALA A 105 -9.14 -12.37 -3.21
CA ALA A 105 -8.19 -13.48 -3.11
C ALA A 105 -8.37 -14.19 -1.77
N GLU A 106 -8.20 -15.50 -1.74
CA GLU A 106 -8.41 -16.36 -0.55
C GLU A 106 -7.07 -16.86 0.04
N ASN A 107 -6.01 -16.81 -0.74
CA ASN A 107 -4.68 -17.25 -0.34
C ASN A 107 -3.59 -16.46 -1.07
N TRP A 108 -2.33 -16.62 -0.63
CA TRP A 108 -1.18 -15.89 -1.17
C TRP A 108 -0.89 -16.17 -2.66
N ALA A 109 -1.16 -17.38 -3.14
CA ALA A 109 -0.99 -17.73 -4.55
C ALA A 109 -1.99 -16.96 -5.43
N GLN A 110 -3.27 -16.94 -5.04
CA GLN A 110 -4.30 -16.13 -5.71
C GLN A 110 -4.00 -14.64 -5.59
N ALA A 111 -3.58 -14.16 -4.42
CA ALA A 111 -3.21 -12.76 -4.23
C ALA A 111 -2.08 -12.36 -5.19
N ARG A 112 -1.07 -13.22 -5.37
CA ARG A 112 0.02 -12.95 -6.33
C ARG A 112 -0.47 -12.93 -7.79
N ALA A 113 -1.41 -13.80 -8.16
CA ALA A 113 -2.00 -13.81 -9.51
C ALA A 113 -2.83 -12.56 -9.80
N VAL A 114 -3.51 -12.02 -8.78
CA VAL A 114 -4.40 -10.86 -8.89
C VAL A 114 -3.64 -9.53 -8.82
N TYR A 115 -2.69 -9.41 -7.88
CA TYR A 115 -2.03 -8.14 -7.51
C TYR A 115 -0.55 -8.07 -7.90
N GLY A 116 0.07 -9.19 -8.27
CA GLY A 116 1.45 -9.24 -8.74
C GLY A 116 1.62 -8.82 -10.21
N PRO A 117 2.84 -8.87 -10.74
CA PRO A 117 3.11 -8.53 -12.15
C PRO A 117 2.20 -9.27 -13.12
N GLY A 118 1.51 -8.54 -14.01
CA GLY A 118 0.53 -9.09 -14.96
C GLY A 118 -0.85 -9.40 -14.35
N GLY A 119 -1.05 -9.18 -13.06
CA GLY A 119 -2.34 -9.38 -12.40
C GLY A 119 -3.38 -8.33 -12.77
N ALA A 120 -4.65 -8.74 -12.90
CA ALA A 120 -5.71 -7.88 -13.43
C ALA A 120 -5.94 -6.62 -12.58
N VAL A 121 -5.87 -6.72 -11.26
CA VAL A 121 -6.01 -5.54 -10.38
C VAL A 121 -4.78 -4.65 -10.47
N ARG A 122 -3.56 -5.21 -10.53
CA ARG A 122 -2.34 -4.43 -10.70
C ARG A 122 -2.37 -3.58 -11.97
N GLU A 123 -2.76 -4.17 -13.10
CA GLU A 123 -2.84 -3.46 -14.38
C GLU A 123 -3.90 -2.34 -14.33
N ALA A 124 -5.06 -2.61 -13.73
CA ALA A 124 -6.07 -1.58 -13.51
C ALA A 124 -5.54 -0.42 -12.65
N MET A 125 -4.77 -0.71 -11.61
CA MET A 125 -4.18 0.33 -10.75
C MET A 125 -3.12 1.16 -11.48
N VAL A 126 -2.32 0.56 -12.39
CA VAL A 126 -1.40 1.32 -13.25
C VAL A 126 -2.16 2.36 -14.07
N GLU A 127 -3.26 1.97 -14.71
CA GLU A 127 -4.09 2.88 -15.50
C GLU A 127 -4.75 3.97 -14.65
N LEU A 128 -5.27 3.62 -13.48
CA LEU A 128 -5.94 4.56 -12.57
C LEU A 128 -4.98 5.59 -11.96
N TYR A 129 -3.75 5.21 -11.65
CA TYR A 129 -2.71 6.14 -11.22
C TYR A 129 -2.26 7.03 -12.37
N ALA A 130 -2.05 6.47 -13.57
CA ALA A 130 -1.65 7.24 -14.74
C ALA A 130 -2.68 8.34 -15.09
N ALA A 131 -3.97 8.09 -14.90
CA ALA A 131 -5.03 9.07 -15.07
C ALA A 131 -5.00 10.23 -14.06
N GLN A 132 -4.15 10.14 -13.02
CA GLN A 132 -3.94 11.15 -11.99
C GLN A 132 -2.55 11.81 -12.07
N ASP A 133 -1.87 11.73 -13.20
CA ASP A 133 -0.48 12.20 -13.36
C ASP A 133 0.52 11.54 -12.39
N ILE A 134 0.26 10.28 -12.03
CA ILE A 134 1.07 9.46 -11.14
C ILE A 134 1.57 8.23 -11.90
N THR A 135 2.85 7.91 -11.74
CA THR A 135 3.41 6.62 -12.18
C THR A 135 3.47 5.65 -11.00
N MET A 136 2.85 4.48 -11.16
CA MET A 136 3.04 3.36 -10.25
C MET A 136 4.33 2.63 -10.60
N LEU A 137 5.27 2.55 -9.65
CA LEU A 137 6.58 1.92 -9.82
C LEU A 137 6.57 0.44 -9.39
N ALA A 138 5.89 0.13 -8.28
CA ALA A 138 5.87 -1.21 -7.70
C ALA A 138 4.57 -1.44 -6.91
N ALA A 139 4.16 -2.72 -6.79
CA ALA A 139 3.21 -3.17 -5.79
C ALA A 139 3.95 -3.64 -4.53
N TYR A 140 3.38 -3.42 -3.37
CA TYR A 140 3.91 -3.84 -2.08
C TYR A 140 2.86 -4.70 -1.36
N PRO A 141 2.89 -6.04 -1.49
CA PRO A 141 1.98 -6.93 -0.77
C PRO A 141 2.25 -6.86 0.73
N VAL A 142 1.19 -6.73 1.53
CA VAL A 142 1.34 -6.53 2.98
C VAL A 142 0.79 -7.71 3.78
N TYR A 143 -0.52 -8.01 3.67
CA TYR A 143 -1.19 -9.04 4.48
C TYR A 143 -2.59 -9.36 3.95
N PHE A 144 -3.20 -10.41 4.51
CA PHE A 144 -4.66 -10.53 4.55
C PHE A 144 -5.23 -9.74 5.72
N GLY A 145 -6.28 -8.97 5.46
CA GLY A 145 -6.92 -8.11 6.44
C GLY A 145 -7.63 -8.89 7.53
N GLY A 146 -7.50 -8.41 8.75
CA GLY A 146 -8.17 -8.95 9.93
C GLY A 146 -8.96 -7.89 10.68
N ILE A 147 -9.44 -8.25 11.86
CA ILE A 147 -10.17 -7.36 12.77
C ILE A 147 -9.40 -7.30 14.09
N ALA A 148 -9.03 -6.11 14.55
CA ALA A 148 -8.47 -5.90 15.89
C ALA A 148 -9.50 -5.25 16.78
N LEU A 149 -9.63 -5.74 18.03
CA LEU A 149 -10.52 -5.17 19.04
C LEU A 149 -9.72 -4.83 20.30
N ASN A 150 -10.13 -3.77 20.98
CA ASN A 150 -9.59 -3.39 22.31
C ASN A 150 -10.28 -4.14 23.46
N ARG A 151 -11.07 -5.15 23.14
CA ARG A 151 -11.86 -5.99 24.05
C ARG A 151 -11.94 -7.44 23.55
N ALA A 152 -12.59 -8.31 24.30
CA ALA A 152 -12.92 -9.65 23.84
C ALA A 152 -13.91 -9.60 22.67
N ALA A 153 -13.74 -10.50 21.70
CA ALA A 153 -14.66 -10.64 20.59
C ALA A 153 -16.02 -11.19 21.04
N VAL A 154 -17.07 -10.78 20.36
CA VAL A 154 -18.42 -11.32 20.51
C VAL A 154 -18.74 -12.10 19.24
N THR A 155 -18.99 -13.41 19.34
CA THR A 155 -19.31 -14.30 18.20
C THR A 155 -18.42 -14.07 16.95
N PRO A 156 -17.09 -14.24 17.06
CA PRO A 156 -16.13 -13.72 16.06
C PRO A 156 -16.26 -14.30 14.64
N GLY A 157 -16.80 -15.52 14.48
CA GLY A 157 -17.06 -16.15 13.18
C GLY A 157 -18.48 -15.91 12.64
N SER A 158 -19.31 -15.13 13.36
CA SER A 158 -20.68 -14.82 12.96
C SER A 158 -20.76 -13.51 12.19
N THR A 159 -21.69 -13.42 11.24
CA THR A 159 -22.06 -12.18 10.53
C THR A 159 -23.29 -11.49 11.16
N ALA A 160 -23.80 -12.00 12.27
CA ALA A 160 -24.89 -11.37 13.00
C ALA A 160 -24.42 -10.06 13.67
N ALA A 161 -25.31 -9.09 13.80
CA ALA A 161 -25.02 -7.82 14.46
C ALA A 161 -24.48 -8.04 15.87
N ASN A 162 -23.28 -7.53 16.15
CA ASN A 162 -22.57 -7.69 17.41
C ASN A 162 -22.52 -6.41 18.27
N GLY A 163 -22.97 -5.26 17.71
CA GLY A 163 -23.00 -3.97 18.38
C GLY A 163 -21.66 -3.28 18.58
N ILE A 164 -20.55 -3.87 18.08
CA ILE A 164 -19.21 -3.34 18.26
C ILE A 164 -18.94 -2.28 17.19
N LYS A 165 -18.59 -1.07 17.62
CA LYS A 165 -18.22 0.02 16.74
C LYS A 165 -16.73 -0.09 16.38
N VAL A 166 -16.42 -0.13 15.09
CA VAL A 166 -15.05 -0.28 14.57
C VAL A 166 -14.68 0.83 13.62
N ARG A 167 -13.44 1.28 13.69
CA ARG A 167 -12.88 2.15 12.68
C ARG A 167 -12.76 1.40 11.35
N VAL A 168 -13.12 2.05 10.28
CA VAL A 168 -12.81 1.62 8.91
C VAL A 168 -12.15 2.77 8.14
N PRO A 169 -11.39 2.50 7.04
CA PRO A 169 -11.02 3.54 6.09
C PRO A 169 -12.25 4.25 5.52
N GLY A 170 -12.09 5.50 5.06
CA GLY A 170 -13.13 6.27 4.38
C GLY A 170 -13.48 5.75 2.97
N ILE A 171 -13.44 4.44 2.77
CA ILE A 171 -13.66 3.73 1.50
C ILE A 171 -14.94 2.90 1.63
N LYS A 172 -15.85 2.99 0.64
CA LYS A 172 -17.16 2.36 0.70
C LYS A 172 -17.09 0.84 0.88
N SER A 173 -16.13 0.17 0.24
CA SER A 173 -15.93 -1.27 0.38
C SER A 173 -15.68 -1.70 1.82
N PHE A 174 -14.91 -0.96 2.60
CA PHE A 174 -14.64 -1.27 4.00
C PHE A 174 -15.84 -1.00 4.91
N GLN A 175 -16.62 0.06 4.63
CA GLN A 175 -17.85 0.35 5.37
C GLN A 175 -18.86 -0.78 5.19
N LEU A 176 -19.18 -1.14 3.94
CA LEU A 176 -20.11 -2.22 3.61
C LEU A 176 -19.64 -3.58 4.14
N THR A 177 -18.34 -3.86 4.09
CA THR A 177 -17.77 -5.10 4.63
C THR A 177 -17.93 -5.15 6.15
N GLY A 178 -17.66 -4.04 6.86
CA GLY A 178 -17.87 -3.96 8.31
C GLY A 178 -19.33 -4.24 8.69
N GLU A 179 -20.29 -3.64 7.99
CA GLU A 179 -21.73 -3.86 8.18
C GLU A 179 -22.12 -5.32 7.91
N ALA A 180 -21.67 -5.88 6.79
CA ALA A 180 -21.97 -7.27 6.40
C ALA A 180 -21.42 -8.30 7.41
N LEU A 181 -20.34 -7.96 8.12
CA LEU A 181 -19.73 -8.75 9.18
C LEU A 181 -20.32 -8.45 10.58
N GLY A 182 -21.40 -7.68 10.66
CA GLY A 182 -22.14 -7.40 11.88
C GLY A 182 -21.57 -6.30 12.79
N TYR A 183 -20.59 -5.53 12.32
CA TYR A 183 -20.01 -4.39 13.03
C TYR A 183 -20.71 -3.08 12.70
N ILE A 184 -20.47 -2.05 13.52
CA ILE A 184 -20.90 -0.67 13.25
C ILE A 184 -19.66 0.09 12.74
N PRO A 185 -19.51 0.29 11.42
CA PRO A 185 -18.33 0.95 10.87
C PRO A 185 -18.36 2.46 11.10
N ALA A 186 -17.21 3.02 11.48
CA ALA A 186 -16.97 4.45 11.60
C ALA A 186 -15.80 4.84 10.67
N PRO A 187 -16.05 5.58 9.59
CA PRO A 187 -14.99 6.07 8.70
C PRO A 187 -14.12 7.08 9.44
N ILE A 188 -12.84 6.75 9.67
CA ILE A 188 -11.87 7.60 10.35
C ILE A 188 -10.53 7.50 9.58
N PRO A 189 -9.84 8.63 9.29
CA PRO A 189 -8.50 8.63 8.69
C PRO A 189 -7.52 7.74 9.45
N PHE A 190 -6.56 7.13 8.74
CA PHE A 190 -5.60 6.24 9.40
C PHE A 190 -4.77 6.95 10.48
N SER A 191 -4.38 8.19 10.23
CA SER A 191 -3.63 9.04 11.16
C SER A 191 -4.33 9.30 12.49
N GLU A 192 -5.67 9.17 12.54
CA GLU A 192 -6.50 9.40 13.74
C GLU A 192 -6.96 8.08 14.39
N ALA A 193 -6.78 6.96 13.73
CA ALA A 193 -7.39 5.69 14.10
C ALA A 193 -6.91 5.16 15.47
N PHE A 194 -5.60 5.27 15.78
CA PHE A 194 -5.07 4.87 17.09
C PHE A 194 -5.73 5.63 18.24
N THR A 195 -5.80 6.95 18.13
CA THR A 195 -6.44 7.82 19.13
C THR A 195 -7.92 7.50 19.30
N ALA A 196 -8.63 7.21 18.20
CA ALA A 196 -10.03 6.84 18.25
C ALA A 196 -10.30 5.54 19.03
N VAL A 197 -9.41 4.53 18.91
CA VAL A 197 -9.48 3.31 19.72
C VAL A 197 -9.07 3.58 21.17
N GLN A 198 -7.98 4.32 21.38
CA GLN A 198 -7.45 4.61 22.70
C GLN A 198 -8.45 5.39 23.57
N THR A 199 -9.18 6.32 22.98
CA THR A 199 -10.19 7.15 23.67
C THR A 199 -11.58 6.51 23.74
N GLY A 200 -11.78 5.32 23.11
CA GLY A 200 -13.04 4.59 23.11
C GLY A 200 -14.11 5.17 22.17
N VAL A 201 -13.75 6.03 21.22
CA VAL A 201 -14.65 6.47 20.14
C VAL A 201 -15.09 5.28 19.28
N VAL A 202 -14.17 4.31 19.11
CA VAL A 202 -14.40 3.00 18.51
C VAL A 202 -13.74 1.92 19.39
N GLU A 203 -14.24 0.67 19.28
CA GLU A 203 -13.77 -0.46 20.09
C GLU A 203 -12.82 -1.38 19.29
N GLY A 204 -12.51 -1.02 18.03
CA GLY A 204 -11.62 -1.79 17.18
C GLY A 204 -11.39 -1.17 15.83
N VAL A 205 -10.71 -1.93 14.96
CA VAL A 205 -10.30 -1.52 13.60
C VAL A 205 -10.54 -2.66 12.62
N ILE A 206 -11.14 -2.33 11.48
CA ILE A 206 -11.11 -3.12 10.24
C ILE A 206 -10.38 -2.27 9.18
N GLY A 207 -9.70 -2.92 8.23
CA GLY A 207 -8.92 -2.24 7.19
C GLY A 207 -7.43 -2.17 7.52
N SER A 208 -6.97 -3.16 8.30
CA SER A 208 -5.57 -3.50 8.49
C SER A 208 -5.46 -5.00 8.74
N GLY A 209 -4.25 -5.52 8.86
CA GLY A 209 -3.95 -6.90 9.22
C GLY A 209 -2.90 -6.94 10.34
N ALA A 210 -2.36 -8.14 10.62
CA ALA A 210 -1.47 -8.36 11.75
C ALA A 210 -0.25 -7.41 11.78
N GLU A 211 0.35 -7.13 10.60
CA GLU A 211 1.46 -6.17 10.50
C GLU A 211 1.03 -4.79 11.01
N GLY A 212 -0.05 -4.25 10.47
CA GLY A 212 -0.53 -2.92 10.85
C GLY A 212 -1.00 -2.85 12.29
N TYR A 213 -1.63 -3.90 12.79
CA TYR A 213 -2.05 -3.96 14.20
C TYR A 213 -0.85 -4.02 15.14
N TYR A 214 0.17 -4.79 14.80
CA TYR A 214 1.40 -4.80 15.58
C TYR A 214 2.15 -3.45 15.47
N ALA A 215 2.29 -2.91 14.27
CA ALA A 215 3.06 -1.69 14.04
C ALA A 215 2.43 -0.45 14.68
N SER A 216 1.08 -0.30 14.60
CA SER A 216 0.40 0.96 14.92
C SER A 216 -0.64 0.85 16.03
N PHE A 217 -1.10 -0.36 16.41
CA PHE A 217 -2.20 -0.54 17.36
C PHE A 217 -1.90 -1.55 18.47
N ARG A 218 -0.66 -2.06 18.60
CA ARG A 218 -0.30 -3.09 19.59
C ARG A 218 -0.71 -2.75 21.02
N ASP A 219 -0.62 -1.48 21.41
CA ASP A 219 -0.90 -1.03 22.77
C ASP A 219 -2.41 -1.01 23.08
N VAL A 220 -3.27 -1.08 22.07
CA VAL A 220 -4.73 -1.05 22.20
C VAL A 220 -5.41 -2.32 21.67
N THR A 221 -4.66 -3.27 21.08
CA THR A 221 -5.21 -4.53 20.57
C THR A 221 -5.22 -5.60 21.65
N LYS A 222 -6.41 -6.05 22.05
CA LYS A 222 -6.62 -7.19 22.97
C LYS A 222 -7.05 -8.46 22.27
N THR A 223 -7.71 -8.33 21.13
CA THR A 223 -8.17 -9.48 20.33
C THR A 223 -7.82 -9.22 18.86
N TYR A 224 -7.27 -10.24 18.19
CA TYR A 224 -7.06 -10.28 16.76
C TYR A 224 -7.87 -11.42 16.14
N ILE A 225 -8.66 -11.10 15.12
CA ILE A 225 -9.50 -12.04 14.37
C ILE A 225 -8.96 -12.08 12.93
N PRO A 226 -8.32 -13.18 12.48
CA PRO A 226 -7.78 -13.34 11.12
C PRO A 226 -8.91 -13.66 10.14
N ALA A 227 -9.77 -12.68 9.86
CA ALA A 227 -10.98 -12.83 9.07
C ALA A 227 -10.74 -12.77 7.55
N ASN A 228 -9.51 -12.48 7.09
CA ASN A 228 -9.10 -12.37 5.68
C ASN A 228 -10.03 -11.46 4.85
N THR A 229 -10.46 -10.35 5.44
CA THR A 229 -11.49 -9.46 4.87
C THR A 229 -11.14 -8.90 3.49
N HIS A 230 -9.87 -8.75 3.19
CA HIS A 230 -9.32 -8.29 1.90
C HIS A 230 -7.85 -8.67 1.83
N PHE A 231 -7.24 -8.63 0.65
CA PHE A 231 -5.80 -8.63 0.51
C PHE A 231 -5.30 -7.18 0.45
N GLU A 232 -4.40 -6.83 1.33
CA GLU A 232 -3.82 -5.50 1.37
C GLU A 232 -2.56 -5.45 0.51
N VAL A 233 -2.62 -4.64 -0.53
CA VAL A 233 -1.49 -4.27 -1.37
C VAL A 233 -1.34 -2.76 -1.36
N TRP A 234 -0.13 -2.29 -1.10
CA TRP A 234 0.23 -0.88 -1.25
C TRP A 234 0.96 -0.66 -2.55
N PHE A 235 1.14 0.60 -2.90
CA PHE A 235 1.75 0.98 -4.16
C PHE A 235 2.88 1.97 -3.90
N MET A 236 4.04 1.69 -4.50
CA MET A 236 5.10 2.67 -4.66
C MET A 236 4.72 3.53 -5.86
N ILE A 237 4.46 4.79 -5.60
CA ILE A 237 4.00 5.76 -6.58
C ILE A 237 4.93 6.97 -6.62
N ILE A 238 5.04 7.60 -7.79
CA ILE A 238 5.81 8.83 -8.01
C ILE A 238 5.02 9.80 -8.88
N SER A 239 5.13 11.09 -8.59
CA SER A 239 4.62 12.16 -9.44
C SER A 239 5.26 12.10 -10.83
N ASN A 240 4.46 12.21 -11.89
CA ASN A 240 4.98 12.32 -13.25
C ASN A 240 5.85 13.58 -13.42
N GLU A 241 5.53 14.66 -12.72
CA GLU A 241 6.36 15.87 -12.70
C GLU A 241 7.74 15.59 -12.09
N SER A 242 7.82 14.91 -10.93
CA SER A 242 9.08 14.57 -10.29
C SER A 242 9.89 13.57 -11.10
N LEU A 243 9.23 12.55 -11.67
CA LEU A 243 9.87 11.56 -12.52
C LEU A 243 10.47 12.19 -13.79
N SER A 244 9.77 13.13 -14.42
CA SER A 244 10.25 13.80 -15.64
C SER A 244 11.48 14.69 -15.43
N LYS A 245 11.76 15.07 -14.18
CA LYS A 245 12.95 15.85 -13.81
C LYS A 245 14.22 15.00 -13.68
N LEU A 246 14.08 13.67 -13.66
CA LEU A 246 15.20 12.73 -13.67
C LEU A 246 15.66 12.46 -15.10
N GLY A 247 16.96 12.25 -15.29
CA GLY A 247 17.50 11.80 -16.57
C GLY A 247 17.09 10.34 -16.87
N ASP A 248 17.22 9.92 -18.14
CA ASP A 248 16.80 8.57 -18.57
C ASP A 248 17.50 7.45 -17.78
N ALA A 249 18.79 7.63 -17.47
CA ALA A 249 19.55 6.63 -16.69
C ALA A 249 19.08 6.57 -15.23
N GLU A 250 18.77 7.71 -14.61
CA GLU A 250 18.24 7.79 -13.26
C GLU A 250 16.82 7.18 -13.19
N GLN A 251 15.96 7.45 -14.18
CA GLN A 251 14.63 6.84 -14.28
C GLN A 251 14.73 5.31 -14.44
N ALA A 252 15.63 4.84 -15.29
CA ALA A 252 15.85 3.40 -15.49
C ALA A 252 16.33 2.72 -14.19
N ALA A 253 17.27 3.34 -13.47
CA ALA A 253 17.76 2.83 -12.20
C ALA A 253 16.64 2.81 -11.13
N LEU A 254 15.86 3.88 -11.00
CA LEU A 254 14.73 3.96 -10.06
C LEU A 254 13.70 2.83 -10.32
N ARG A 255 13.37 2.57 -11.60
CA ARG A 255 12.44 1.49 -11.97
C ARG A 255 13.00 0.11 -11.67
N ALA A 256 14.28 -0.14 -11.98
CA ALA A 256 14.93 -1.41 -11.70
C ALA A 256 14.97 -1.72 -10.19
N GLU A 257 15.29 -0.74 -9.36
CA GLU A 257 15.28 -0.89 -7.90
C GLU A 257 13.85 -1.07 -7.36
N ALA A 258 12.83 -0.44 -7.94
CA ALA A 258 11.44 -0.64 -7.59
C ALA A 258 10.94 -2.06 -7.94
N GLU A 259 11.34 -2.61 -9.10
CA GLU A 259 11.06 -4.01 -9.46
C GLU A 259 11.72 -5.00 -8.49
N ALA A 260 12.98 -4.75 -8.11
CA ALA A 260 13.69 -5.56 -7.14
C ALA A 260 13.03 -5.50 -5.74
N PHE A 261 12.58 -4.31 -5.32
CA PHE A 261 11.84 -4.09 -4.09
C PHE A 261 10.52 -4.89 -4.08
N GLU A 262 9.72 -4.84 -5.15
CA GLU A 262 8.49 -5.62 -5.29
C GLU A 262 8.78 -7.13 -5.27
N ALA A 263 9.76 -7.59 -6.07
CA ALA A 263 10.11 -9.00 -6.16
C ALA A 263 10.53 -9.58 -4.82
N LYS A 264 11.32 -8.85 -4.04
CA LYS A 264 11.73 -9.23 -2.69
C LYS A 264 10.53 -9.30 -1.75
N ARG A 265 9.63 -8.31 -1.81
CA ARG A 265 8.48 -8.26 -0.91
C ARG A 265 7.53 -9.44 -1.12
N TRP A 266 7.27 -9.86 -2.37
CA TRP A 266 6.49 -11.05 -2.68
C TRP A 266 7.08 -12.35 -2.13
N GLN A 267 8.38 -12.39 -1.85
CA GLN A 267 9.04 -13.58 -1.28
C GLN A 267 8.86 -13.68 0.23
N VAL A 268 8.68 -12.56 0.93
CA VAL A 268 8.72 -12.53 2.40
C VAL A 268 7.39 -12.18 3.06
N ALA A 269 6.44 -11.62 2.32
CA ALA A 269 5.21 -11.03 2.89
C ALA A 269 4.34 -12.05 3.65
N GLU A 270 4.21 -13.27 3.17
CA GLU A 270 3.44 -14.33 3.84
C GLU A 270 4.06 -14.71 5.20
N ALA A 271 5.38 -14.92 5.22
CA ALA A 271 6.09 -15.21 6.46
C ALA A 271 6.06 -14.03 7.44
N ASP A 272 6.10 -12.81 6.92
CA ASP A 272 6.03 -11.58 7.70
C ASP A 272 4.64 -11.40 8.34
N GLN A 273 3.55 -11.74 7.64
CA GLN A 273 2.21 -11.77 8.22
C GLN A 273 2.17 -12.74 9.41
N ALA A 274 2.61 -14.00 9.24
CA ALA A 274 2.61 -14.99 10.30
C ALA A 274 3.46 -14.55 11.51
N ALA A 275 4.62 -13.95 11.26
CA ALA A 275 5.47 -13.42 12.31
C ALA A 275 4.78 -12.27 13.09
N ASN A 276 4.05 -11.38 12.41
CA ASN A 276 3.33 -10.29 13.08
C ASN A 276 2.10 -10.78 13.85
N GLU A 277 1.42 -11.83 13.40
CA GLU A 277 0.38 -12.50 14.19
C GLU A 277 0.95 -13.04 15.51
N GLN A 278 2.11 -13.70 15.45
CA GLN A 278 2.76 -14.22 16.65
C GLN A 278 3.21 -13.09 17.60
N LYS A 279 3.77 -11.99 17.07
CA LYS A 279 4.15 -10.84 17.89
C LYS A 279 2.96 -10.22 18.64
N LEU A 280 1.76 -10.17 18.04
CA LEU A 280 0.55 -9.72 18.75
C LEU A 280 0.21 -10.66 19.92
N VAL A 281 0.31 -11.98 19.71
CA VAL A 281 0.07 -12.98 20.77
C VAL A 281 1.10 -12.85 21.89
N ASP A 282 2.38 -12.67 21.54
CA ASP A 282 3.47 -12.49 22.51
C ASP A 282 3.29 -11.24 23.39
N LEU A 283 2.59 -10.21 22.87
CA LEU A 283 2.21 -9.01 23.61
C LEU A 283 0.90 -9.19 24.44
N GLY A 284 0.30 -10.39 24.41
CA GLY A 284 -0.89 -10.74 25.19
C GLY A 284 -2.23 -10.56 24.46
N ALA A 285 -2.22 -10.31 23.15
CA ALA A 285 -3.46 -10.31 22.39
C ALA A 285 -3.97 -11.74 22.20
N THR A 286 -5.28 -11.92 22.33
CA THR A 286 -5.95 -13.19 22.00
C THR A 286 -6.13 -13.29 20.49
N ARG A 287 -5.44 -14.23 19.85
CA ARG A 287 -5.73 -14.59 18.45
C ARG A 287 -6.91 -15.56 18.41
N VAL A 288 -7.97 -15.16 17.74
CA VAL A 288 -9.14 -16.01 17.52
C VAL A 288 -8.82 -17.07 16.47
N THR A 289 -9.27 -18.30 16.69
CA THR A 289 -9.26 -19.35 15.66
C THR A 289 -10.63 -19.37 15.01
N LEU A 290 -10.69 -19.10 13.71
CA LEU A 290 -11.88 -19.29 12.88
C LEU A 290 -11.76 -20.63 12.17
N SER A 291 -12.87 -21.36 12.08
CA SER A 291 -12.96 -22.56 11.24
C SER A 291 -13.09 -22.18 9.76
N ASP A 292 -12.72 -23.08 8.86
CA ASP A 292 -12.91 -22.90 7.42
C ASP A 292 -14.37 -22.61 7.07
N ALA A 293 -15.32 -23.24 7.76
CA ALA A 293 -16.76 -23.02 7.56
C ALA A 293 -17.16 -21.57 7.93
N GLU A 294 -16.60 -21.00 8.99
CA GLU A 294 -16.84 -19.60 9.38
C GLU A 294 -16.25 -18.64 8.35
N LEU A 295 -15.01 -18.88 7.90
CA LEU A 295 -14.37 -18.06 6.86
C LEU A 295 -15.17 -18.10 5.54
N VAL A 296 -15.62 -19.28 5.12
CA VAL A 296 -16.49 -19.44 3.93
C VAL A 296 -17.82 -18.71 4.12
N ALA A 297 -18.47 -18.80 5.27
CA ALA A 297 -19.73 -18.12 5.55
C ALA A 297 -19.56 -16.58 5.53
N MET A 298 -18.49 -16.05 6.13
CA MET A 298 -18.16 -14.63 6.11
C MET A 298 -17.91 -14.12 4.70
N SER A 299 -17.08 -14.82 3.93
CA SER A 299 -16.76 -14.45 2.55
C SER A 299 -17.99 -14.50 1.63
N ALA A 300 -18.80 -15.56 1.74
CA ALA A 300 -20.04 -15.72 0.97
C ALA A 300 -21.02 -14.57 1.27
N LYS A 301 -21.22 -14.22 2.56
CA LYS A 301 -22.08 -13.12 2.96
C LYS A 301 -21.64 -11.79 2.34
N VAL A 302 -20.34 -11.48 2.39
CA VAL A 302 -19.80 -10.25 1.84
C VAL A 302 -19.89 -10.25 0.31
N ARG A 303 -19.55 -11.33 -0.37
CA ARG A 303 -19.71 -11.45 -1.83
C ARG A 303 -21.14 -11.21 -2.27
N GLU A 304 -22.11 -11.85 -1.59
CA GLU A 304 -23.53 -11.72 -1.90
C GLU A 304 -24.05 -10.30 -1.70
N THR A 305 -23.68 -9.63 -0.60
CA THR A 305 -24.34 -8.38 -0.19
C THR A 305 -23.53 -7.13 -0.50
N VAL A 306 -22.21 -7.21 -0.60
CA VAL A 306 -21.31 -6.06 -0.74
C VAL A 306 -20.81 -5.89 -2.18
N TRP A 307 -20.43 -6.98 -2.86
CA TRP A 307 -19.92 -6.89 -4.23
C TRP A 307 -20.82 -6.15 -5.20
N PRO A 308 -22.15 -6.40 -5.27
CA PRO A 308 -23.04 -5.66 -6.17
C PRO A 308 -23.00 -4.15 -5.92
N GLN A 309 -22.93 -3.74 -4.65
CA GLN A 309 -22.92 -2.33 -4.26
C GLN A 309 -21.60 -1.62 -4.59
N ILE A 310 -20.48 -2.36 -4.50
CA ILE A 310 -19.18 -1.82 -4.91
C ILE A 310 -19.13 -1.72 -6.44
N LEU A 311 -19.58 -2.75 -7.16
CA LEU A 311 -19.62 -2.75 -8.62
C LEU A 311 -20.46 -1.59 -9.16
N GLU A 312 -21.61 -1.31 -8.55
CA GLU A 312 -22.42 -0.14 -8.90
C GLU A 312 -21.64 1.18 -8.69
N ASP A 313 -20.89 1.28 -7.59
CA ASP A 313 -20.15 2.48 -7.21
C ASP A 313 -18.92 2.75 -8.12
N ILE A 314 -18.26 1.69 -8.62
CA ILE A 314 -17.07 1.80 -9.48
C ILE A 314 -17.37 1.75 -10.98
N GLY A 315 -18.62 1.54 -11.34
CA GLY A 315 -19.06 1.27 -12.72
C GLY A 315 -19.11 -0.25 -12.97
N ALA A 316 -20.35 -0.79 -13.01
CA ALA A 316 -20.61 -2.23 -13.02
C ALA A 316 -19.87 -2.96 -14.15
N ASP A 317 -19.92 -2.46 -15.38
CA ASP A 317 -19.29 -3.08 -16.54
C ASP A 317 -17.76 -3.12 -16.40
N TRP A 318 -17.16 -2.03 -15.93
CA TRP A 318 -15.71 -1.95 -15.71
C TRP A 318 -15.26 -2.87 -14.58
N GLY A 319 -15.96 -2.85 -13.45
CA GLY A 319 -15.63 -3.71 -12.30
C GLY A 319 -15.80 -5.18 -12.64
N GLN A 320 -16.90 -5.55 -13.33
CA GLN A 320 -17.14 -6.93 -13.72
C GLN A 320 -16.06 -7.44 -14.69
N ALA A 321 -15.63 -6.64 -15.65
CA ALA A 321 -14.55 -7.01 -16.56
C ALA A 321 -13.22 -7.31 -15.83
N ILE A 322 -12.92 -6.62 -14.71
CA ILE A 322 -11.77 -6.94 -13.87
C ILE A 322 -12.00 -8.27 -13.13
N LEU A 323 -13.18 -8.47 -12.53
CA LEU A 323 -13.50 -9.71 -11.83
C LEU A 323 -13.46 -10.92 -12.76
N ASP A 324 -13.91 -10.81 -14.00
CA ASP A 324 -13.84 -11.87 -15.00
C ASP A 324 -12.38 -12.24 -15.34
N LYS A 325 -11.50 -11.26 -15.46
CA LYS A 325 -10.06 -11.50 -15.64
C LYS A 325 -9.44 -12.20 -14.42
N VAL A 326 -9.83 -11.79 -13.21
CA VAL A 326 -9.39 -12.44 -11.96
C VAL A 326 -9.86 -13.89 -11.92
N ALA A 327 -11.11 -14.17 -12.27
CA ALA A 327 -11.65 -15.52 -12.31
C ALA A 327 -10.94 -16.41 -13.35
N ALA A 328 -10.50 -15.86 -14.47
CA ALA A 328 -9.77 -16.57 -15.51
C ALA A 328 -8.29 -16.86 -15.16
N SER A 329 -7.73 -16.18 -14.15
CA SER A 329 -6.35 -16.36 -13.69
C SER A 329 -6.20 -17.32 -12.50
N ASN A 330 -7.30 -17.75 -11.89
CA ASN A 330 -7.39 -18.73 -10.80
C ASN A 330 -7.72 -20.11 -11.37
#